data_fca7fcc4fbf56bd2a0113b3730005218
#
_entry.id   fca7fcc4fbf56bd2a0113b3730005218
#
_cell.length_a   1.000
_cell.length_b   1.000
_cell.length_c   1.000
_cell.angle_alpha   90.00
_cell.angle_beta   90.00
_cell.angle_gamma   90.00
#
_symmetry.space_group_name_H-M   'P 1'
#
loop_
_entity.id
_entity.type
_entity.pdbx_description
1 polymer ?
#
loop_
_entity_poly.entity_id
_entity_poly.type
_entity_poly.pdbx_seq_one_letter_code
_entity_poly.pdbx_strand_id
1 'polypeptide(L)'
;MTSNAPITPPIFDGHNDILSLLYDAGLSMAAPVDIDRFVTGMAGHLDAEKMRKGGFAGGFFAIWVPSPIDMDIKTTQMNLPVYDLPLPPEIALDKAVPVALAQAAILHRMEQAGYLKICTSTAMLQSCLDNGEIAAIMHIEGAEPIDRDFYNLDMFRRAGLRSIGPVWSRPNNFGHGVPFRYPSSGDIGPGLTDDGKRLVTYCDENGILIDLSHLNEAGFWDVAKLSQKPLVATHSNAYEISPHSRNLTDR
;
A
#
# COMPACT_ATOMS: atom_id res chain seq x y z
N MET A 1 27.29 -6.01 -33.62
CA MET A 1 27.28 -7.10 -32.62
C MET A 1 26.16 -6.77 -31.66
N THR A 2 25.00 -7.37 -31.86
CA THR A 2 23.84 -7.19 -30.97
C THR A 2 24.10 -7.99 -29.69
N SER A 3 24.25 -7.29 -28.58
CA SER A 3 24.39 -7.89 -27.27
C SER A 3 23.10 -8.67 -26.96
N ASN A 4 23.17 -10.00 -26.97
CA ASN A 4 22.14 -10.89 -26.45
C ASN A 4 22.21 -10.93 -24.91
N ALA A 5 22.08 -9.77 -24.26
CA ALA A 5 21.78 -9.76 -22.84
C ALA A 5 20.36 -10.34 -22.66
N PRO A 6 20.13 -11.25 -21.72
CA PRO A 6 18.79 -11.75 -21.46
C PRO A 6 17.89 -10.54 -21.11
N ILE A 7 16.80 -10.40 -21.86
CA ILE A 7 15.79 -9.38 -21.60
C ILE A 7 15.11 -9.82 -20.30
N THR A 8 15.47 -9.20 -19.19
CA THR A 8 14.75 -9.39 -17.93
C THR A 8 13.35 -8.82 -18.14
N PRO A 9 12.27 -9.60 -17.93
CA PRO A 9 10.93 -9.06 -18.07
C PRO A 9 10.72 -7.91 -17.08
N PRO A 10 9.99 -6.86 -17.46
CA PRO A 10 9.69 -5.75 -16.56
C PRO A 10 8.89 -6.25 -15.35
N ILE A 11 9.29 -5.83 -14.16
CA ILE A 11 8.62 -6.19 -12.91
C ILE A 11 7.69 -5.04 -12.50
N PHE A 12 6.40 -5.35 -12.32
CA PHE A 12 5.43 -4.46 -11.70
C PHE A 12 5.15 -4.93 -10.27
N ASP A 13 5.53 -4.11 -9.30
CA ASP A 13 5.48 -4.44 -7.88
C ASP A 13 4.08 -4.23 -7.31
N GLY A 14 3.53 -5.22 -6.62
CA GLY A 14 2.23 -5.13 -5.99
C GLY A 14 2.20 -4.19 -4.78
N HIS A 15 3.33 -4.01 -4.08
CA HIS A 15 3.39 -3.18 -2.88
C HIS A 15 4.82 -2.86 -2.47
N ASN A 16 5.08 -1.60 -2.12
CA ASN A 16 6.33 -1.22 -1.46
C ASN A 16 6.13 -0.07 -0.47
N ASP A 17 6.98 -0.08 0.57
CA ASP A 17 6.96 0.86 1.69
C ASP A 17 8.03 1.94 1.59
N ILE A 18 8.54 2.24 0.40
CA ILE A 18 9.64 3.20 0.24
C ILE A 18 9.28 4.58 0.81
N LEU A 19 8.01 4.99 0.75
CA LEU A 19 7.57 6.29 1.24
C LEU A 19 7.65 6.37 2.77
N SER A 20 7.28 5.31 3.49
CA SER A 20 7.42 5.26 4.95
C SER A 20 8.89 5.20 5.36
N LEU A 21 9.72 4.43 4.66
CA LEU A 21 11.16 4.38 4.93
C LEU A 21 11.84 5.74 4.74
N LEU A 22 11.48 6.49 3.69
CA LEU A 22 11.97 7.85 3.46
C LEU A 22 11.44 8.83 4.52
N TYR A 23 10.19 8.66 4.95
CA TYR A 23 9.57 9.46 6.00
C TYR A 23 10.27 9.24 7.35
N ASP A 24 10.53 7.98 7.75
CA ASP A 24 11.13 7.60 9.03
C ASP A 24 12.64 7.92 9.10
N ALA A 25 13.31 7.97 7.95
CA ALA A 25 14.76 8.26 7.88
C ALA A 25 15.17 9.68 8.30
N GLY A 26 14.31 10.39 9.01
CA GLY A 26 14.60 11.67 9.64
C GLY A 26 13.94 12.87 8.98
N LEU A 27 12.85 12.64 8.33
CA LEU A 27 12.03 13.69 7.74
C LEU A 27 11.08 14.26 8.78
N SER A 28 11.61 15.12 9.65
CA SER A 28 10.75 16.00 10.38
C SER A 28 9.98 16.87 9.39
N MET A 29 8.73 17.20 9.69
CA MET A 29 7.91 18.12 8.89
C MET A 29 8.59 19.49 8.64
N ALA A 30 9.67 19.80 9.37
CA ALA A 30 10.43 21.04 9.32
C ALA A 30 11.66 20.99 8.38
N ALA A 31 12.09 19.80 7.93
CA ALA A 31 13.26 19.67 7.06
C ALA A 31 12.86 19.21 5.65
N PRO A 32 13.50 19.72 4.58
CA PRO A 32 13.32 19.19 3.24
C PRO A 32 13.65 17.70 3.22
N VAL A 33 12.85 16.92 2.49
CA VAL A 33 13.13 15.50 2.24
C VAL A 33 14.44 15.40 1.47
N ASP A 34 15.41 14.69 1.99
CA ASP A 34 16.60 14.32 1.24
C ASP A 34 16.27 13.17 0.29
N ILE A 35 15.74 13.54 -0.89
CA ILE A 35 15.36 12.57 -1.93
C ILE A 35 16.60 11.91 -2.53
N ASP A 36 17.77 12.53 -2.41
CA ASP A 36 19.04 11.98 -2.87
C ASP A 36 19.40 10.69 -2.09
N ARG A 37 18.89 10.53 -0.88
CA ARG A 37 18.97 9.24 -0.15
C ARG A 37 18.36 8.08 -0.91
N PHE A 38 17.29 8.32 -1.68
CA PHE A 38 16.71 7.29 -2.53
C PHE A 38 17.69 6.81 -3.61
N VAL A 39 18.62 7.67 -4.04
CA VAL A 39 19.61 7.35 -5.08
C VAL A 39 20.85 6.69 -4.52
N THR A 40 21.25 7.06 -3.31
CA THR A 40 22.58 6.74 -2.74
C THR A 40 22.67 5.39 -2.01
N GLY A 41 21.73 4.47 -2.22
CA GLY A 41 21.77 3.13 -1.65
C GLY A 41 21.19 3.07 -0.24
N MET A 42 19.88 3.13 -0.11
CA MET A 42 19.18 2.97 1.16
C MET A 42 19.37 1.56 1.74
N ALA A 43 19.35 1.47 3.06
CA ALA A 43 19.12 0.21 3.73
C ALA A 43 17.74 -0.35 3.29
N GLY A 44 17.61 -1.69 3.17
CA GLY A 44 16.40 -2.35 2.74
C GLY A 44 16.45 -2.81 1.27
N HIS A 45 15.29 -3.04 0.69
CA HIS A 45 15.16 -3.78 -0.56
C HIS A 45 15.03 -2.88 -1.79
N LEU A 46 14.63 -1.61 -1.62
CA LEU A 46 14.40 -0.66 -2.70
C LEU A 46 15.24 0.59 -2.56
N ASP A 47 15.83 0.99 -3.66
CA ASP A 47 16.38 2.30 -3.98
C ASP A 47 16.50 2.40 -5.50
N ALA A 48 16.83 3.57 -6.04
CA ALA A 48 16.88 3.80 -7.48
C ALA A 48 17.85 2.85 -8.20
N GLU A 49 18.97 2.51 -7.58
CA GLU A 49 19.97 1.61 -8.17
C GLU A 49 19.46 0.17 -8.22
N LYS A 50 18.85 -0.33 -7.11
CA LYS A 50 18.28 -1.67 -7.03
C LYS A 50 17.10 -1.84 -7.98
N MET A 51 16.21 -0.83 -8.05
CA MET A 51 15.09 -0.81 -9.00
C MET A 51 15.58 -0.97 -10.43
N ARG A 52 16.56 -0.16 -10.86
CA ARG A 52 17.11 -0.23 -12.20
C ARG A 52 17.78 -1.59 -12.48
N LYS A 53 18.57 -2.11 -11.56
CA LYS A 53 19.25 -3.41 -11.68
C LYS A 53 18.27 -4.59 -11.74
N GLY A 54 17.17 -4.49 -10.98
CA GLY A 54 16.13 -5.52 -10.89
C GLY A 54 15.11 -5.49 -12.02
N GLY A 55 15.16 -4.52 -12.94
CA GLY A 55 14.14 -4.39 -14.00
C GLY A 55 12.79 -3.92 -13.48
N PHE A 56 12.78 -3.13 -12.40
CA PHE A 56 11.56 -2.57 -11.80
C PHE A 56 10.95 -1.54 -12.76
N ALA A 57 9.76 -1.82 -13.27
CA ALA A 57 9.07 -0.98 -14.23
C ALA A 57 8.01 -0.09 -13.57
N GLY A 58 7.56 -0.44 -12.39
CA GLY A 58 6.57 0.33 -11.64
C GLY A 58 5.97 -0.46 -10.50
N GLY A 59 5.03 0.14 -9.78
CA GLY A 59 4.37 -0.52 -8.67
C GLY A 59 3.44 0.40 -7.89
N PHE A 60 2.86 -0.18 -6.82
CA PHE A 60 2.05 0.53 -5.85
C PHE A 60 2.96 1.09 -4.74
N PHE A 61 3.02 2.41 -4.65
CA PHE A 61 3.81 3.14 -3.65
C PHE A 61 2.90 3.45 -2.47
N ALA A 62 3.09 2.72 -1.39
CA ALA A 62 2.20 2.76 -0.24
C ALA A 62 2.45 3.98 0.65
N ILE A 63 1.38 4.72 0.89
CA ILE A 63 1.24 5.68 1.97
C ILE A 63 0.66 4.90 3.15
N TRP A 64 1.47 4.70 4.17
CA TRP A 64 1.10 3.94 5.36
C TRP A 64 1.34 4.74 6.64
N VAL A 65 0.39 4.68 7.56
CA VAL A 65 0.50 5.37 8.85
C VAL A 65 1.07 4.41 9.89
N PRO A 66 2.26 4.66 10.45
CA PRO A 66 2.89 3.78 11.41
C PRO A 66 2.03 3.50 12.63
N SER A 67 2.04 2.25 13.10
CA SER A 67 1.41 1.88 14.36
C SER A 67 2.25 2.38 15.54
N PRO A 68 1.62 2.84 16.65
CA PRO A 68 2.31 3.21 17.86
C PRO A 68 2.78 1.95 18.65
N ILE A 69 3.38 0.99 17.97
CA ILE A 69 3.84 -0.28 18.52
C ILE A 69 5.30 -0.47 18.13
N ASP A 70 6.07 -1.04 19.05
CA ASP A 70 7.45 -1.42 18.79
C ASP A 70 7.52 -2.51 17.72
N MET A 71 7.97 -2.12 16.52
CA MET A 71 8.05 -3.02 15.37
C MET A 71 9.18 -4.05 15.51
N ASP A 72 10.22 -3.79 16.30
CA ASP A 72 11.31 -4.74 16.52
C ASP A 72 10.83 -5.92 17.37
N ILE A 73 10.06 -5.65 18.42
CA ILE A 73 9.43 -6.69 19.23
C ILE A 73 8.47 -7.51 18.37
N LYS A 74 7.67 -6.86 17.55
CA LYS A 74 6.72 -7.51 16.65
C LYS A 74 7.43 -8.42 15.64
N THR A 75 8.46 -7.92 14.97
CA THR A 75 9.25 -8.70 14.00
C THR A 75 9.91 -9.91 14.65
N THR A 76 10.43 -9.75 15.86
CA THR A 76 11.03 -10.87 16.62
C THR A 76 9.99 -11.97 16.92
N GLN A 77 8.77 -11.60 17.31
CA GLN A 77 7.70 -12.56 17.57
C GLN A 77 7.23 -13.25 16.27
N MET A 78 7.17 -12.56 15.16
CA MET A 78 6.78 -13.13 13.86
C MET A 78 7.81 -14.14 13.31
N ASN A 79 9.02 -14.18 13.83
CA ASN A 79 10.01 -15.21 13.50
C ASN A 79 9.79 -16.55 14.24
N LEU A 80 8.84 -16.62 15.17
CA LEU A 80 8.47 -17.85 15.84
C LEU A 80 7.63 -18.74 14.91
N PRO A 81 7.68 -20.08 15.06
CA PRO A 81 6.90 -21.00 14.23
C PRO A 81 5.38 -20.90 14.47
N VAL A 82 4.97 -20.30 15.58
CA VAL A 82 3.57 -20.01 15.93
C VAL A 82 3.55 -18.66 16.63
N TYR A 83 2.67 -17.76 16.19
CA TYR A 83 2.50 -16.45 16.83
C TYR A 83 1.08 -15.92 16.67
N ASP A 84 0.68 -15.09 17.61
CA ASP A 84 -0.60 -14.36 17.62
C ASP A 84 -0.37 -12.97 18.18
N LEU A 85 -0.24 -12.00 17.30
CA LEU A 85 -0.02 -10.60 17.69
C LEU A 85 -1.38 -9.88 17.77
N PRO A 86 -1.65 -9.17 18.86
CA PRO A 86 -2.88 -8.41 18.97
C PRO A 86 -2.95 -7.34 17.89
N LEU A 87 -4.17 -7.04 17.42
CA LEU A 87 -4.39 -5.89 16.55
C LEU A 87 -3.95 -4.61 17.26
N PRO A 88 -3.21 -3.73 16.58
CA PRO A 88 -2.92 -2.40 17.11
C PRO A 88 -4.21 -1.59 17.31
N PRO A 89 -4.21 -0.57 18.18
CA PRO A 89 -5.35 0.32 18.32
C PRO A 89 -5.58 1.16 17.06
N GLU A 90 -6.79 1.64 16.91
CA GLU A 90 -7.14 2.63 15.87
C GLU A 90 -6.26 3.88 15.99
N ILE A 91 -5.98 4.50 14.85
CA ILE A 91 -5.27 5.78 14.78
C ILE A 91 -6.27 6.89 14.49
N ALA A 92 -6.27 7.91 15.31
CA ALA A 92 -7.15 9.06 15.13
C ALA A 92 -6.81 9.83 13.85
N LEU A 93 -7.84 10.36 13.19
CA LEU A 93 -7.74 11.07 11.91
C LEU A 93 -6.71 12.22 11.95
N ASP A 94 -6.69 13.00 13.03
CA ASP A 94 -5.76 14.13 13.24
C ASP A 94 -4.29 13.70 13.33
N LYS A 95 -4.03 12.44 13.67
CA LYS A 95 -2.69 11.82 13.66
C LYS A 95 -2.33 11.21 12.32
N ALA A 96 -3.32 10.63 11.64
CA ALA A 96 -3.10 9.94 10.37
C ALA A 96 -2.87 10.91 9.20
N VAL A 97 -3.66 11.98 9.10
CA VAL A 97 -3.63 12.94 7.98
C VAL A 97 -2.25 13.58 7.76
N PRO A 98 -1.56 14.13 8.78
CA PRO A 98 -0.26 14.74 8.58
C PRO A 98 0.79 13.76 8.04
N VAL A 99 0.78 12.52 8.49
CA VAL A 99 1.70 11.46 8.03
C VAL A 99 1.42 11.12 6.57
N ALA A 100 0.16 10.91 6.22
CA ALA A 100 -0.22 10.58 4.85
C ALA A 100 0.10 11.72 3.87
N LEU A 101 -0.15 12.97 4.24
CA LEU A 101 0.22 14.13 3.44
C LEU A 101 1.73 14.26 3.23
N ALA A 102 2.53 13.97 4.27
CA ALA A 102 3.99 14.00 4.16
C ALA A 102 4.49 12.94 3.17
N GLN A 103 3.98 11.70 3.25
CA GLN A 103 4.35 10.62 2.34
C GLN A 103 3.89 10.90 0.91
N ALA A 104 2.68 11.45 0.70
CA ALA A 104 2.23 11.90 -0.61
C ALA A 104 3.16 12.99 -1.18
N ALA A 105 3.58 13.95 -0.36
CA ALA A 105 4.53 14.99 -0.77
C ALA A 105 5.90 14.41 -1.15
N ILE A 106 6.36 13.35 -0.46
CA ILE A 106 7.59 12.63 -0.81
C ILE A 106 7.47 12.05 -2.22
N LEU A 107 6.37 11.35 -2.53
CA LEU A 107 6.16 10.77 -3.85
C LEU A 107 6.16 11.84 -4.96
N HIS A 108 5.51 12.98 -4.74
CA HIS A 108 5.53 14.10 -5.69
C HIS A 108 6.93 14.70 -5.87
N ARG A 109 7.73 14.77 -4.82
CA ARG A 109 9.13 15.23 -4.92
C ARG A 109 10.00 14.24 -5.69
N MET A 110 9.78 12.93 -5.53
CA MET A 110 10.43 11.90 -6.35
C MET A 110 10.08 12.06 -7.84
N GLU A 111 8.83 12.37 -8.16
CA GLU A 111 8.41 12.70 -9.53
C GLU A 111 9.09 13.97 -10.05
N GLN A 112 9.09 15.05 -9.27
CA GLN A 112 9.76 16.30 -9.63
C GLN A 112 11.26 16.14 -9.88
N ALA A 113 11.90 15.24 -9.14
CA ALA A 113 13.32 14.90 -9.31
C ALA A 113 13.57 13.94 -10.49
N GLY A 114 12.53 13.47 -11.18
CA GLY A 114 12.64 12.63 -12.37
C GLY A 114 12.91 11.16 -12.09
N TYR A 115 12.68 10.66 -10.87
CA TYR A 115 12.92 9.26 -10.53
C TYR A 115 11.80 8.32 -10.95
N LEU A 116 10.59 8.82 -11.03
CA LEU A 116 9.38 8.06 -11.36
C LEU A 116 8.31 8.99 -11.96
N LYS A 117 7.20 8.40 -12.42
CA LYS A 117 6.03 9.11 -12.90
C LYS A 117 4.78 8.64 -12.14
N ILE A 118 4.03 9.56 -11.53
CA ILE A 118 2.75 9.26 -10.89
C ILE A 118 1.71 9.02 -11.97
N CYS A 119 1.23 7.78 -12.06
CA CYS A 119 0.27 7.36 -13.09
C CYS A 119 -1.16 7.47 -12.57
N THR A 120 -1.99 8.25 -13.25
CA THR A 120 -3.41 8.44 -12.91
C THR A 120 -4.36 7.82 -13.94
N SER A 121 -3.82 7.16 -14.96
CA SER A 121 -4.58 6.44 -15.99
C SER A 121 -3.75 5.29 -16.57
N THR A 122 -4.44 4.31 -17.15
CA THR A 122 -3.79 3.20 -17.86
C THR A 122 -2.95 3.67 -19.06
N ALA A 123 -3.35 4.74 -19.72
CA ALA A 123 -2.57 5.32 -20.82
C ALA A 123 -1.22 5.89 -20.32
N MET A 124 -1.21 6.57 -19.16
CA MET A 124 0.05 7.03 -18.55
C MET A 124 0.93 5.85 -18.12
N LEU A 125 0.32 4.83 -17.50
CA LEU A 125 1.04 3.61 -17.12
C LEU A 125 1.70 2.96 -18.34
N GLN A 126 0.95 2.75 -19.43
CA GLN A 126 1.50 2.17 -20.66
C GLN A 126 2.63 3.03 -21.24
N SER A 127 2.46 4.35 -21.25
CA SER A 127 3.50 5.27 -21.71
C SER A 127 4.80 5.13 -20.90
N CYS A 128 4.70 5.01 -19.58
CA CYS A 128 5.89 4.79 -18.73
C CYS A 128 6.59 3.46 -19.08
N LEU A 129 5.81 2.39 -19.23
CA LEU A 129 6.35 1.07 -19.59
C LEU A 129 7.04 1.11 -20.96
N ASP A 130 6.45 1.77 -21.96
CA ASP A 130 7.00 1.88 -23.30
C ASP A 130 8.28 2.73 -23.35
N ASN A 131 8.41 3.71 -22.46
CA ASN A 131 9.55 4.63 -22.39
C ASN A 131 10.62 4.19 -21.38
N GLY A 132 10.40 3.12 -20.62
CA GLY A 132 11.33 2.67 -19.57
C GLY A 132 11.38 3.61 -18.36
N GLU A 133 10.32 4.38 -18.12
CA GLU A 133 10.13 5.20 -16.91
C GLU A 133 9.50 4.35 -15.80
N ILE A 134 9.84 4.62 -14.55
CA ILE A 134 9.22 3.94 -13.41
C ILE A 134 7.82 4.50 -13.19
N ALA A 135 6.80 3.65 -13.35
CA ALA A 135 5.41 3.99 -13.16
C ALA A 135 5.01 3.84 -11.68
N ALA A 136 4.60 4.93 -11.03
CA ALA A 136 4.15 4.91 -9.65
C ALA A 136 2.62 5.03 -9.56
N ILE A 137 1.97 4.07 -8.92
CA ILE A 137 0.58 4.18 -8.51
C ILE A 137 0.56 4.62 -7.04
N MET A 138 0.05 5.83 -6.77
CA MET A 138 -0.15 6.29 -5.41
C MET A 138 -1.23 5.45 -4.75
N HIS A 139 -0.88 4.80 -3.65
CA HIS A 139 -1.73 3.89 -2.88
C HIS A 139 -1.78 4.33 -1.41
N ILE A 140 -2.94 4.27 -0.78
CA ILE A 140 -3.08 4.42 0.68
C ILE A 140 -3.35 3.03 1.25
N GLU A 141 -2.48 2.58 2.15
CA GLU A 141 -2.62 1.32 2.86
C GLU A 141 -3.21 1.57 4.26
N GLY A 142 -4.52 1.27 4.38
CA GLY A 142 -5.32 1.61 5.54
C GLY A 142 -5.90 3.03 5.46
N ALA A 143 -7.23 3.11 5.46
CA ALA A 143 -7.96 4.36 5.23
C ALA A 143 -8.05 5.27 6.48
N GLU A 144 -7.12 5.15 7.44
CA GLU A 144 -7.07 6.00 8.63
C GLU A 144 -7.01 7.50 8.31
N PRO A 145 -6.31 7.98 7.23
CA PRO A 145 -6.29 9.40 6.92
C PRO A 145 -7.55 9.90 6.20
N ILE A 146 -8.55 9.05 5.98
CA ILE A 146 -9.77 9.41 5.27
C ILE A 146 -10.89 9.74 6.27
N ASP A 147 -11.48 10.92 6.12
CA ASP A 147 -12.65 11.34 6.90
C ASP A 147 -13.94 10.68 6.37
N ARG A 148 -14.98 10.62 7.22
CA ARG A 148 -16.25 9.97 6.87
C ARG A 148 -17.03 10.66 5.75
N ASP A 149 -16.75 11.94 5.50
CA ASP A 149 -17.39 12.74 4.44
C ASP A 149 -16.58 12.73 3.13
N PHE A 150 -15.41 12.05 3.12
CA PHE A 150 -14.51 11.86 1.97
C PHE A 150 -13.85 13.13 1.44
N TYR A 151 -13.84 14.24 2.18
CA TYR A 151 -13.14 15.45 1.75
C TYR A 151 -11.64 15.20 1.54
N ASN A 152 -11.01 14.46 2.47
CA ASN A 152 -9.61 14.08 2.33
C ASN A 152 -9.38 13.15 1.12
N LEU A 153 -10.29 12.22 0.88
CA LEU A 153 -10.20 11.30 -0.24
C LEU A 153 -10.29 12.02 -1.59
N ASP A 154 -11.17 13.02 -1.70
CA ASP A 154 -11.24 13.89 -2.88
C ASP A 154 -9.91 14.60 -3.13
N MET A 155 -9.28 15.11 -2.08
CA MET A 155 -7.99 15.80 -2.19
C MET A 155 -6.86 14.83 -2.57
N PHE A 156 -6.77 13.65 -1.95
CA PHE A 156 -5.80 12.64 -2.33
C PHE A 156 -6.00 12.16 -3.77
N ARG A 157 -7.26 11.97 -4.21
CA ARG A 157 -7.58 11.61 -5.59
C ARG A 157 -7.08 12.67 -6.59
N ARG A 158 -7.26 13.96 -6.28
CA ARG A 158 -6.74 15.08 -7.09
C ARG A 158 -5.22 15.13 -7.07
N ALA A 159 -4.59 14.76 -5.95
CA ALA A 159 -3.14 14.61 -5.84
C ALA A 159 -2.58 13.38 -6.58
N GLY A 160 -3.43 12.51 -7.12
CA GLY A 160 -2.99 11.37 -7.93
C GLY A 160 -3.28 10.00 -7.35
N LEU A 161 -3.95 9.89 -6.20
CA LEU A 161 -4.35 8.60 -5.62
C LEU A 161 -5.20 7.80 -6.61
N ARG A 162 -4.83 6.51 -6.80
CA ARG A 162 -5.58 5.58 -7.66
C ARG A 162 -5.79 4.21 -7.03
N SER A 163 -5.31 4.00 -5.80
CA SER A 163 -5.55 2.77 -5.06
C SER A 163 -5.67 3.04 -3.57
N ILE A 164 -6.53 2.28 -2.88
CA ILE A 164 -6.71 2.33 -1.43
C ILE A 164 -7.04 0.96 -0.88
N GLY A 165 -6.36 0.55 0.20
CA GLY A 165 -6.79 -0.52 1.08
C GLY A 165 -7.71 0.05 2.17
N PRO A 166 -8.94 -0.46 2.35
CA PRO A 166 -9.84 0.01 3.40
C PRO A 166 -9.24 -0.06 4.80
N VAL A 167 -8.39 -1.05 5.03
CA VAL A 167 -7.71 -1.29 6.31
C VAL A 167 -6.27 -1.72 6.10
N TRP A 168 -5.43 -1.49 7.09
CA TRP A 168 -4.24 -2.27 7.37
C TRP A 168 -4.57 -3.32 8.44
N SER A 169 -3.59 -4.01 9.02
CA SER A 169 -3.77 -4.98 10.13
C SER A 169 -4.09 -4.28 11.45
N ARG A 170 -5.15 -3.45 11.44
CA ARG A 170 -5.80 -2.79 12.58
C ARG A 170 -7.21 -2.34 12.20
N PRO A 171 -8.12 -2.15 13.18
CA PRO A 171 -9.43 -1.58 12.90
C PRO A 171 -9.32 -0.08 12.58
N ASN A 172 -10.28 0.42 11.79
CA ASN A 172 -10.51 1.84 11.56
C ASN A 172 -12.01 2.10 11.28
N ASN A 173 -12.37 3.31 10.89
CA ASN A 173 -13.77 3.67 10.59
C ASN A 173 -14.40 2.83 9.46
N PHE A 174 -13.62 2.18 8.60
CA PHE A 174 -14.09 1.52 7.38
C PHE A 174 -14.16 0.00 7.48
N GLY A 175 -13.43 -0.60 8.41
CA GLY A 175 -13.43 -2.05 8.55
C GLY A 175 -12.47 -2.60 9.60
N HIS A 176 -12.25 -3.90 9.50
CA HIS A 176 -11.39 -4.65 10.41
C HIS A 176 -10.29 -5.36 9.63
N GLY A 177 -9.04 -5.04 9.92
CA GLY A 177 -7.89 -5.75 9.40
C GLY A 177 -7.65 -7.06 10.12
N VAL A 178 -6.98 -8.01 9.46
CA VAL A 178 -6.57 -9.25 10.09
C VAL A 178 -5.34 -9.05 10.97
N PRO A 179 -5.24 -9.73 12.13
CA PRO A 179 -4.03 -9.74 12.95
C PRO A 179 -2.88 -10.48 12.23
N PHE A 180 -1.65 -10.20 12.63
CA PHE A 180 -0.52 -11.05 12.31
C PHE A 180 -0.58 -12.31 13.20
N ARG A 181 -1.16 -13.37 12.66
CA ARG A 181 -1.37 -14.65 13.36
C ARG A 181 -1.00 -15.80 12.44
N TYR A 182 -0.23 -16.75 12.97
CA TYR A 182 0.19 -17.93 12.23
C TYR A 182 0.31 -19.15 13.17
N PRO A 183 -0.25 -20.35 12.82
CA PRO A 183 -1.19 -20.53 11.71
C PRO A 183 -2.57 -19.95 12.05
N SER A 184 -3.26 -19.42 11.04
CA SER A 184 -4.62 -18.85 11.18
C SER A 184 -5.24 -18.60 9.81
N SER A 185 -6.55 -18.36 9.76
CA SER A 185 -7.25 -17.94 8.54
C SER A 185 -7.66 -16.46 8.61
N GLY A 186 -8.12 -15.92 7.47
CA GLY A 186 -8.73 -14.58 7.38
C GLY A 186 -10.17 -14.51 7.91
N ASP A 187 -10.79 -15.64 8.25
CA ASP A 187 -12.16 -15.70 8.82
C ASP A 187 -12.16 -15.25 10.28
N ILE A 188 -11.94 -13.96 10.50
CA ILE A 188 -11.77 -13.34 11.81
C ILE A 188 -12.48 -11.98 11.85
N GLY A 189 -13.47 -11.86 12.73
CA GLY A 189 -14.16 -10.59 13.01
C GLY A 189 -15.21 -10.20 11.97
N PRO A 190 -15.83 -9.03 12.16
CA PRO A 190 -16.86 -8.52 11.26
C PRO A 190 -16.26 -7.98 9.97
N GLY A 191 -17.09 -7.85 8.92
CA GLY A 191 -16.70 -7.26 7.65
C GLY A 191 -16.55 -5.73 7.68
N LEU A 192 -16.87 -5.10 6.55
CA LEU A 192 -16.84 -3.65 6.43
C LEU A 192 -17.90 -2.99 7.32
N THR A 193 -17.57 -1.81 7.84
CA THR A 193 -18.56 -0.93 8.45
C THR A 193 -19.47 -0.33 7.37
N ASP A 194 -20.53 0.39 7.77
CA ASP A 194 -21.36 1.10 6.79
C ASP A 194 -20.57 2.21 6.08
N ASP A 195 -19.62 2.88 6.77
CA ASP A 195 -18.70 3.82 6.12
C ASP A 195 -17.75 3.09 5.16
N GLY A 196 -17.31 1.87 5.49
CA GLY A 196 -16.53 1.03 4.58
C GLY A 196 -17.28 0.66 3.31
N LYS A 197 -18.56 0.33 3.40
CA LYS A 197 -19.40 0.08 2.23
C LYS A 197 -19.59 1.33 1.37
N ARG A 198 -19.73 2.51 1.99
CA ARG A 198 -19.76 3.80 1.28
C ARG A 198 -18.44 4.08 0.58
N LEU A 199 -17.31 3.75 1.22
CA LEU A 199 -15.97 3.89 0.62
C LEU A 199 -15.83 3.03 -0.64
N VAL A 200 -16.31 1.78 -0.63
CA VAL A 200 -16.32 0.90 -1.82
C VAL A 200 -17.06 1.56 -2.97
N THR A 201 -18.29 2.03 -2.72
CA THR A 201 -19.10 2.70 -3.73
C THR A 201 -18.40 3.94 -4.30
N TYR A 202 -17.86 4.79 -3.42
CA TYR A 202 -17.12 5.98 -3.81
C TYR A 202 -15.91 5.63 -4.70
N CYS A 203 -15.15 4.61 -4.34
CA CYS A 203 -13.97 4.18 -5.10
C CYS A 203 -14.35 3.70 -6.51
N ASP A 204 -15.41 2.89 -6.63
CA ASP A 204 -15.92 2.40 -7.91
C ASP A 204 -16.34 3.54 -8.84
N GLU A 205 -17.06 4.54 -8.31
CA GLU A 205 -17.53 5.71 -9.06
C GLU A 205 -16.40 6.64 -9.49
N ASN A 206 -15.31 6.70 -8.71
CA ASN A 206 -14.21 7.63 -8.90
C ASN A 206 -12.94 7.01 -9.51
N GLY A 207 -12.98 5.73 -9.90
CA GLY A 207 -11.85 5.04 -10.55
C GLY A 207 -10.66 4.86 -9.61
N ILE A 208 -10.91 4.55 -8.34
CA ILE A 208 -9.90 4.18 -7.34
C ILE A 208 -9.97 2.67 -7.15
N LEU A 209 -8.87 1.96 -7.36
CA LEU A 209 -8.75 0.53 -7.12
C LEU A 209 -8.83 0.25 -5.61
N ILE A 210 -9.63 -0.74 -5.23
CA ILE A 210 -9.69 -1.23 -3.85
C ILE A 210 -8.74 -2.39 -3.70
N ASP A 211 -7.76 -2.25 -2.80
CA ASP A 211 -6.87 -3.34 -2.43
C ASP A 211 -7.46 -4.14 -1.27
N LEU A 212 -7.66 -5.43 -1.52
CA LEU A 212 -8.23 -6.38 -0.57
C LEU A 212 -7.21 -6.94 0.42
N SER A 213 -5.93 -6.61 0.25
CA SER A 213 -4.90 -7.01 1.19
C SER A 213 -5.22 -6.45 2.58
N HIS A 214 -4.91 -7.21 3.62
CA HIS A 214 -5.26 -6.93 5.02
C HIS A 214 -6.74 -7.03 5.41
N LEU A 215 -7.67 -7.09 4.47
CA LEU A 215 -9.06 -7.37 4.82
C LEU A 215 -9.20 -8.77 5.40
N ASN A 216 -10.11 -8.91 6.36
CA ASN A 216 -10.60 -10.21 6.78
C ASN A 216 -11.55 -10.81 5.74
N GLU A 217 -11.86 -12.10 5.85
CA GLU A 217 -12.69 -12.80 4.86
C GLU A 217 -14.09 -12.18 4.72
N ALA A 218 -14.71 -11.77 5.82
CA ALA A 218 -16.00 -11.08 5.78
C ALA A 218 -15.94 -9.75 5.00
N GLY A 219 -14.89 -8.95 5.22
CA GLY A 219 -14.66 -7.71 4.48
C GLY A 219 -14.36 -7.94 3.01
N PHE A 220 -13.60 -8.98 2.67
CA PHE A 220 -13.39 -9.41 1.29
C PHE A 220 -14.71 -9.67 0.56
N TRP A 221 -15.59 -10.47 1.17
CA TRP A 221 -16.90 -10.80 0.58
C TRP A 221 -17.85 -9.62 0.55
N ASP A 222 -17.74 -8.67 1.48
CA ASP A 222 -18.49 -7.41 1.41
C ASP A 222 -18.08 -6.59 0.19
N VAL A 223 -16.78 -6.43 -0.07
CA VAL A 223 -16.30 -5.76 -1.30
C VAL A 223 -16.76 -6.52 -2.54
N ALA A 224 -16.60 -7.85 -2.57
CA ALA A 224 -16.99 -8.68 -3.71
C ALA A 224 -18.47 -8.58 -4.08
N LYS A 225 -19.35 -8.33 -3.09
CA LYS A 225 -20.78 -8.13 -3.32
C LYS A 225 -21.14 -6.72 -3.80
N LEU A 226 -20.36 -5.73 -3.40
CA LEU A 226 -20.67 -4.31 -3.64
C LEU A 226 -19.98 -3.79 -4.90
N SER A 227 -18.70 -4.09 -5.09
CA SER A 227 -17.91 -3.56 -6.19
C SER A 227 -18.27 -4.20 -7.53
N GLN A 228 -18.30 -3.37 -8.56
CA GLN A 228 -18.46 -3.78 -9.97
C GLN A 228 -17.11 -3.81 -10.72
N LYS A 229 -16.00 -3.66 -10.00
CA LYS A 229 -14.65 -3.63 -10.55
C LYS A 229 -13.91 -4.94 -10.26
N PRO A 230 -12.81 -5.22 -10.94
CA PRO A 230 -11.98 -6.39 -10.63
C PRO A 230 -11.52 -6.38 -9.17
N LEU A 231 -11.57 -7.54 -8.52
CA LEU A 231 -11.06 -7.74 -7.17
C LEU A 231 -9.54 -7.89 -7.23
N VAL A 232 -8.82 -7.12 -6.43
CA VAL A 232 -7.36 -7.11 -6.42
C VAL A 232 -6.86 -7.20 -4.98
N ALA A 233 -5.92 -8.12 -4.73
CA ALA A 233 -5.13 -8.17 -3.52
C ALA A 233 -3.65 -8.01 -3.92
N THR A 234 -3.09 -6.85 -3.66
CA THR A 234 -1.78 -6.47 -4.21
C THR A 234 -0.62 -7.26 -3.59
N HIS A 235 -0.75 -7.67 -2.31
CA HIS A 235 0.30 -8.33 -1.54
C HIS A 235 -0.25 -9.36 -0.54
N SER A 236 -1.16 -10.21 -1.00
CA SER A 236 -1.59 -11.44 -0.31
C SER A 236 -1.12 -12.67 -1.09
N ASN A 237 -0.92 -13.79 -0.38
CA ASN A 237 -0.45 -15.04 -0.97
C ASN A 237 -1.48 -16.16 -0.84
N ALA A 238 -1.14 -17.36 -1.33
CA ALA A 238 -2.02 -18.53 -1.25
C ALA A 238 -2.03 -19.12 0.18
N TYR A 239 -3.20 -19.20 0.76
CA TYR A 239 -3.39 -19.77 2.10
C TYR A 239 -2.94 -21.24 2.20
N GLU A 240 -3.21 -22.04 1.18
CA GLU A 240 -2.83 -23.46 1.15
C GLU A 240 -1.30 -23.69 1.23
N ILE A 241 -0.52 -22.70 0.77
CA ILE A 241 0.95 -22.76 0.88
C ILE A 241 1.42 -22.26 2.25
N SER A 242 0.78 -21.23 2.77
CA SER A 242 1.11 -20.64 4.07
C SER A 242 -0.17 -20.24 4.79
N PRO A 243 -0.62 -21.00 5.79
CA PRO A 243 -1.89 -20.75 6.48
C PRO A 243 -1.78 -19.56 7.44
N HIS A 244 -1.61 -18.40 6.86
CA HIS A 244 -1.53 -17.11 7.56
C HIS A 244 -2.82 -16.32 7.39
N SER A 245 -3.25 -15.59 8.43
CA SER A 245 -4.47 -14.76 8.38
C SER A 245 -4.48 -13.72 7.23
N ARG A 246 -3.30 -13.35 6.73
CA ARG A 246 -3.10 -12.41 5.60
C ARG A 246 -3.29 -13.04 4.22
N ASN A 247 -3.38 -14.37 4.13
CA ASN A 247 -3.41 -15.09 2.85
C ASN A 247 -4.83 -15.47 2.45
N LEU A 248 -5.07 -15.50 1.13
CA LEU A 248 -6.36 -15.79 0.53
C LEU A 248 -6.56 -17.30 0.37
N THR A 249 -7.76 -17.77 0.67
CA THR A 249 -8.19 -19.15 0.43
C THR A 249 -8.60 -19.34 -1.03
N ASP A 250 -8.68 -20.60 -1.50
CA ASP A 250 -9.13 -20.95 -2.86
C ASP A 250 -10.66 -20.92 -3.03
N ARG A 251 -11.40 -20.41 -2.04
CA ARG A 251 -12.87 -20.37 -2.04
C ARG A 251 -13.43 -19.10 -2.58
#